data_dd78e7eb32b50238b9a26e3b7c8f44ed
#
_entry.id   dd78e7eb32b50238b9a26e3b7c8f44ed
#
_cell.length_a   1.000
_cell.length_b   1.000
_cell.length_c   1.000
_cell.angle_alpha   90.00
_cell.angle_beta   90.00
_cell.angle_gamma   90.00
#
_symmetry.space_group_name_H-M   'P 1'
#
loop_
_entity.id
_entity.type
_entity.pdbx_description
1 polymer ?
#
loop_
_entity_poly.entity_id
_entity_poly.type
_entity_poly.pdbx_seq_one_letter_code
_entity_poly.pdbx_strand_id
1 'polypeptide(L)'
;MRHLIKFALLTITFCIGSSAIAGSVSRALFTIGVENREPVIMVDSIGSDSYNSISFFTELTDLSGHTVTHQWMYNDKVMFEKTFDVAGARWRVWTSKTLLPSWTGTWTVNVLDDDRSVLESKSFEYQ
;
A
#
# COMPACT_ATOMS: atom_id res chain seq x y z
N MET A 1 -51.69 41.70 2.12
CA MET A 1 -50.75 41.33 1.06
C MET A 1 -49.75 40.38 1.64
N ARG A 2 -49.71 39.17 1.14
CA ARG A 2 -48.80 38.16 1.60
C ARG A 2 -47.63 38.08 0.66
N HIS A 3 -46.46 38.49 1.13
CA HIS A 3 -45.25 38.25 0.37
C HIS A 3 -44.80 36.83 0.63
N LEU A 4 -44.97 35.97 -0.34
CA LEU A 4 -44.35 34.66 -0.37
C LEU A 4 -42.90 34.86 -0.78
N ILE A 5 -42.02 34.86 0.23
CA ILE A 5 -40.59 34.77 -0.02
C ILE A 5 -40.33 33.32 -0.35
N LYS A 6 -40.24 33.04 -1.64
CA LYS A 6 -39.72 31.74 -2.06
C LYS A 6 -38.20 31.75 -1.80
N PHE A 7 -37.77 31.18 -0.70
CA PHE A 7 -36.41 30.81 -0.56
C PHE A 7 -36.14 29.68 -1.54
N ALA A 8 -35.49 30.00 -2.63
CA ALA A 8 -34.86 28.98 -3.45
C ALA A 8 -33.70 28.46 -2.62
N LEU A 9 -33.90 27.30 -2.01
CA LEU A 9 -32.83 26.59 -1.39
C LEU A 9 -31.90 26.13 -2.51
N LEU A 10 -30.86 26.91 -2.77
CA LEU A 10 -29.80 26.50 -3.66
C LEU A 10 -29.02 25.40 -2.91
N THR A 11 -29.42 24.15 -3.12
CA THR A 11 -28.64 23.03 -2.65
C THR A 11 -27.39 23.00 -3.50
N ILE A 12 -26.33 23.66 -3.06
CA ILE A 12 -25.02 23.47 -3.65
C ILE A 12 -24.61 22.07 -3.23
N THR A 13 -24.90 21.10 -4.07
CA THR A 13 -24.30 19.78 -3.93
C THR A 13 -22.83 19.95 -4.24
N PHE A 14 -22.02 20.12 -3.21
CA PHE A 14 -20.60 19.95 -3.33
C PHE A 14 -20.36 18.49 -3.69
N CYS A 15 -20.31 18.18 -4.99
CA CYS A 15 -19.54 17.06 -5.41
C CYS A 15 -18.09 17.37 -5.07
N ILE A 16 -17.66 16.98 -3.87
CA ILE A 16 -16.27 16.78 -3.64
C ILE A 16 -15.94 15.64 -4.59
N GLY A 17 -15.51 15.98 -5.79
CA GLY A 17 -14.81 15.05 -6.62
C GLY A 17 -13.55 14.69 -5.85
N SER A 18 -13.62 13.69 -4.97
CA SER A 18 -12.45 12.93 -4.69
C SER A 18 -11.99 12.48 -6.06
N SER A 19 -10.84 12.98 -6.52
CA SER A 19 -10.18 12.39 -7.67
C SER A 19 -9.90 10.96 -7.25
N ALA A 20 -10.87 10.07 -7.49
CA ALA A 20 -10.69 8.66 -7.33
C ALA A 20 -9.49 8.34 -8.22
N ILE A 21 -8.37 7.96 -7.60
CA ILE A 21 -7.27 7.37 -8.33
C ILE A 21 -7.88 6.19 -9.05
N ALA A 22 -7.93 6.22 -10.39
CA ALA A 22 -8.53 5.16 -11.20
C ALA A 22 -7.73 3.86 -11.13
N GLY A 23 -6.54 3.91 -10.54
CA GLY A 23 -5.66 2.78 -10.41
C GLY A 23 -5.84 2.02 -9.10
N SER A 24 -5.20 0.87 -9.02
CA SER A 24 -5.30 -0.03 -7.87
C SER A 24 -4.03 -0.84 -7.67
N VAL A 25 -3.92 -1.44 -6.48
CA VAL A 25 -2.97 -2.50 -6.18
C VAL A 25 -3.61 -3.82 -6.57
N SER A 26 -3.17 -4.40 -7.69
CA SER A 26 -3.76 -5.64 -8.22
C SER A 26 -3.19 -6.90 -7.56
N ARG A 27 -1.94 -6.85 -7.07
CA ARG A 27 -1.33 -7.89 -6.24
C ARG A 27 -0.52 -7.24 -5.13
N ALA A 28 -0.61 -7.80 -3.93
CA ALA A 28 0.21 -7.42 -2.79
C ALA A 28 0.47 -8.68 -1.95
N LEU A 29 1.74 -9.05 -1.79
CA LEU A 29 2.08 -10.30 -1.11
C LEU A 29 3.51 -10.27 -0.59
N PHE A 30 3.77 -11.11 0.41
CA PHE A 30 5.12 -11.38 0.88
C PHE A 30 5.70 -12.60 0.16
N THR A 31 6.99 -12.56 -0.07
CA THR A 31 7.73 -13.61 -0.76
C THR A 31 9.15 -13.71 -0.20
N ILE A 32 9.76 -14.87 -0.34
CA ILE A 32 11.16 -15.07 0.03
C ILE A 32 12.13 -14.65 -1.08
N GLY A 33 11.63 -14.34 -2.27
CA GLY A 33 12.45 -13.87 -3.38
C GLY A 33 11.63 -13.36 -4.55
N VAL A 34 12.28 -12.54 -5.37
CA VAL A 34 11.71 -12.04 -6.62
C VAL A 34 12.68 -12.38 -7.74
N GLU A 35 12.20 -13.06 -8.76
CA GLU A 35 12.95 -13.43 -9.96
C GLU A 35 12.17 -13.01 -11.20
N ASN A 36 12.86 -12.44 -12.18
CA ASN A 36 12.22 -11.98 -13.42
C ASN A 36 11.01 -11.06 -13.15
N ARG A 37 11.11 -10.23 -12.11
CA ARG A 37 10.07 -9.29 -11.67
C ARG A 37 8.78 -9.99 -11.21
N GLU A 38 8.88 -11.23 -10.78
CA GLU A 38 7.76 -12.02 -10.23
C GLU A 38 8.14 -12.64 -8.88
N PRO A 39 7.19 -12.74 -7.93
CA PRO A 39 7.45 -13.42 -6.67
C PRO A 39 7.65 -14.91 -6.88
N VAL A 40 8.62 -15.48 -6.18
CA VAL A 40 8.97 -16.90 -6.34
C VAL A 40 8.11 -17.79 -5.46
N ILE A 41 8.07 -17.50 -4.16
CA ILE A 41 7.30 -18.26 -3.17
C ILE A 41 6.56 -17.27 -2.28
N MET A 42 5.23 -17.37 -2.26
CA MET A 42 4.41 -16.56 -1.36
C MET A 42 4.44 -17.13 0.04
N VAL A 43 4.57 -16.24 1.03
CA VAL A 43 4.56 -16.61 2.45
C VAL A 43 3.69 -15.63 3.22
N ASP A 44 3.08 -16.10 4.30
CA ASP A 44 2.37 -15.29 5.30
C ASP A 44 3.01 -15.41 6.68
N SER A 45 3.97 -16.32 6.82
CA SER A 45 4.81 -16.46 8.00
C SER A 45 6.20 -16.97 7.61
N ILE A 46 7.21 -16.58 8.36
CA ILE A 46 8.57 -17.11 8.25
C ILE A 46 9.15 -17.33 9.64
N GLY A 47 10.01 -18.34 9.76
CA GLY A 47 10.71 -18.64 10.99
C GLY A 47 12.04 -17.90 11.09
N SER A 48 12.35 -17.35 12.24
CA SER A 48 13.60 -16.64 12.50
C SER A 48 14.84 -17.54 12.49
N ASP A 49 14.63 -18.84 12.61
CA ASP A 49 15.67 -19.87 12.49
C ASP A 49 15.96 -20.26 11.03
N SER A 50 15.08 -19.93 10.11
CA SER A 50 15.16 -20.32 8.70
C SER A 50 15.43 -19.17 7.75
N TYR A 51 14.89 -18.00 8.06
CA TYR A 51 15.00 -16.81 7.21
C TYR A 51 15.27 -15.56 8.03
N ASN A 52 16.12 -14.70 7.52
CA ASN A 52 16.40 -13.38 8.10
C ASN A 52 16.00 -12.24 7.17
N SER A 53 15.35 -12.53 6.06
CA SER A 53 14.93 -11.54 5.09
C SER A 53 13.63 -11.96 4.41
N ILE A 54 12.80 -10.99 4.09
CA ILE A 54 11.53 -11.16 3.41
C ILE A 54 11.33 -9.99 2.46
N SER A 55 10.66 -10.22 1.35
CA SER A 55 10.30 -9.21 0.38
C SER A 55 8.80 -8.99 0.36
N PHE A 56 8.40 -7.75 0.13
CA PHE A 56 7.02 -7.38 -0.14
C PHE A 56 6.90 -6.92 -1.58
N PHE A 57 6.05 -7.60 -2.34
CA PHE A 57 5.86 -7.39 -3.76
C PHE A 57 4.48 -6.79 -4.02
N THR A 58 4.43 -5.76 -4.87
CA THR A 58 3.17 -5.22 -5.37
C THR A 58 3.17 -5.12 -6.88
N GLU A 59 2.02 -5.40 -7.46
CA GLU A 59 1.69 -5.05 -8.83
C GLU A 59 0.66 -3.93 -8.81
N LEU A 60 1.03 -2.83 -9.45
CA LEU A 60 0.25 -1.60 -9.52
C LEU A 60 -0.37 -1.49 -10.91
N THR A 61 -1.65 -1.16 -10.97
CA THR A 61 -2.41 -1.02 -12.20
C THR A 61 -2.98 0.39 -12.31
N ASP A 62 -2.72 1.06 -13.45
CA ASP A 62 -3.25 2.38 -13.77
C ASP A 62 -2.91 3.48 -12.75
N LEU A 63 -1.71 3.41 -12.18
CA LEU A 63 -1.16 4.41 -11.26
C LEU A 63 0.00 5.20 -11.88
N SER A 64 0.15 5.17 -13.21
CA SER A 64 1.20 5.91 -13.91
C SER A 64 1.14 7.41 -13.59
N GLY A 65 2.29 8.01 -13.29
CA GLY A 65 2.40 9.41 -12.89
C GLY A 65 2.19 9.67 -11.40
N HIS A 66 1.82 8.65 -10.64
CA HIS A 66 1.68 8.71 -9.18
C HIS A 66 2.91 8.15 -8.49
N THR A 67 3.00 8.41 -7.19
CA THR A 67 3.96 7.73 -6.32
C THR A 67 3.25 6.70 -5.46
N VAL A 68 3.95 5.62 -5.15
CA VAL A 68 3.47 4.60 -4.21
C VAL A 68 4.59 4.30 -3.22
N THR A 69 4.23 4.23 -1.95
CA THR A 69 5.18 3.97 -0.86
C THR A 69 4.87 2.63 -0.21
N HIS A 70 5.89 1.81 -0.01
CA HIS A 70 5.84 0.66 0.89
C HIS A 70 6.30 1.11 2.27
N GLN A 71 5.41 1.04 3.26
CA GLN A 71 5.67 1.42 4.65
C GLN A 71 5.65 0.16 5.52
N TRP A 72 6.81 -0.20 6.05
CA TRP A 72 6.97 -1.37 6.92
C TRP A 72 6.81 -0.96 8.37
N MET A 73 5.84 -1.60 9.05
CA MET A 73 5.47 -1.33 10.43
C MET A 73 5.74 -2.53 11.32
N TYR A 74 6.27 -2.26 12.50
CA TYR A 74 6.44 -3.24 13.56
C TYR A 74 6.24 -2.56 14.91
N ASN A 75 5.38 -3.13 15.77
CA ASN A 75 5.03 -2.55 17.07
C ASN A 75 4.65 -1.06 16.97
N ASP A 76 3.77 -0.72 16.03
CA ASP A 76 3.29 0.64 15.75
C ASP A 76 4.39 1.63 15.37
N LYS A 77 5.56 1.14 14.97
CA LYS A 77 6.68 1.96 14.49
C LYS A 77 6.92 1.74 13.02
N VAL A 78 7.18 2.83 12.31
CA VAL A 78 7.69 2.76 10.94
C VAL A 78 9.15 2.31 11.00
N MET A 79 9.42 1.13 10.48
CA MET A 79 10.76 0.54 10.46
C MET A 79 11.50 0.84 9.17
N PHE A 80 10.76 1.02 8.08
CA PHE A 80 11.33 1.27 6.77
C PHE A 80 10.26 1.78 5.82
N GLU A 81 10.60 2.73 4.97
CA GLU A 81 9.75 3.21 3.87
C GLU A 81 10.56 3.31 2.59
N LYS A 82 9.92 2.99 1.48
CA LYS A 82 10.46 3.28 0.16
C LYS A 82 9.35 3.76 -0.76
N THR A 83 9.58 4.91 -1.40
CA THR A 83 8.67 5.51 -2.37
C THR A 83 9.15 5.21 -3.78
N PHE A 84 8.21 4.82 -4.63
CA PHE A 84 8.44 4.51 -6.04
C PHE A 84 7.67 5.48 -6.92
N ASP A 85 8.31 5.95 -7.99
CA ASP A 85 7.63 6.62 -9.09
C ASP A 85 7.05 5.56 -10.02
N VAL A 86 5.74 5.63 -10.27
CA VAL A 86 5.05 4.69 -11.15
C VAL A 86 5.07 5.23 -12.58
N ALA A 87 5.75 4.52 -13.47
CA ALA A 87 6.00 5.01 -14.83
C ALA A 87 5.20 4.29 -15.91
N GLY A 88 4.36 3.32 -15.56
CA GLY A 88 3.58 2.55 -16.52
C GLY A 88 2.23 2.08 -16.00
N ALA A 89 1.36 1.68 -16.89
CA ALA A 89 0.01 1.22 -16.57
C ALA A 89 0.01 -0.08 -15.77
N ARG A 90 1.00 -0.93 -15.97
CA ARG A 90 1.29 -2.11 -15.15
C ARG A 90 2.69 -1.94 -14.58
N TRP A 91 2.79 -1.83 -13.27
CA TRP A 91 4.06 -1.52 -12.63
C TRP A 91 4.30 -2.43 -11.44
N ARG A 92 5.41 -3.16 -11.45
CA ARG A 92 5.77 -4.10 -10.38
C ARG A 92 6.95 -3.56 -9.60
N VAL A 93 6.75 -3.42 -8.29
CA VAL A 93 7.79 -2.94 -7.37
C VAL A 93 7.81 -3.82 -6.12
N TRP A 94 8.98 -3.93 -5.52
CA TRP A 94 9.15 -4.70 -4.29
C TRP A 94 10.21 -4.06 -3.41
N THR A 95 10.06 -4.31 -2.11
CA THR A 95 11.02 -3.94 -1.08
C THR A 95 11.40 -5.18 -0.29
N SER A 96 12.62 -5.20 0.20
CA SER A 96 13.12 -6.30 1.04
C SER A 96 13.58 -5.75 2.38
N LYS A 97 13.37 -6.51 3.43
CA LYS A 97 13.76 -6.13 4.78
C LYS A 97 14.53 -7.26 5.43
N THR A 98 15.71 -6.94 5.96
CA THR A 98 16.44 -7.84 6.84
C THR A 98 15.87 -7.69 8.25
N LEU A 99 15.58 -8.80 8.89
CA LEU A 99 14.95 -8.87 10.21
C LEU A 99 15.96 -9.39 11.23
N LEU A 100 16.03 -8.72 12.38
CA LEU A 100 16.76 -9.25 13.52
C LEU A 100 15.98 -10.42 14.14
N PRO A 101 16.63 -11.47 14.64
CA PRO A 101 15.94 -12.61 15.26
C PRO A 101 15.00 -12.23 16.41
N SER A 102 15.28 -11.13 17.10
CA SER A 102 14.45 -10.62 18.19
C SER A 102 13.19 -9.90 17.75
N TRP A 103 13.05 -9.59 16.47
CA TRP A 103 11.90 -8.84 15.95
C TRP A 103 10.72 -9.74 15.58
N THR A 104 10.48 -10.76 16.40
CA THR A 104 9.35 -11.67 16.19
C THR A 104 8.02 -11.01 16.47
N GLY A 105 6.97 -11.52 15.85
CA GLY A 105 5.61 -11.02 15.96
C GLY A 105 5.05 -10.59 14.62
N THR A 106 4.02 -9.78 14.67
CA THR A 106 3.30 -9.33 13.49
C THR A 106 3.98 -8.11 12.86
N TRP A 107 4.28 -8.23 11.59
CA TRP A 107 4.74 -7.15 10.73
C TRP A 107 3.66 -6.78 9.74
N THR A 108 3.51 -5.50 9.47
CA THR A 108 2.53 -5.00 8.51
C THR A 108 3.22 -4.10 7.49
N VAL A 109 2.87 -4.24 6.22
CA VAL A 109 3.27 -3.29 5.19
C VAL A 109 2.02 -2.61 4.65
N ASN A 110 2.03 -1.29 4.74
CA ASN A 110 1.02 -0.44 4.13
C ASN A 110 1.52 0.02 2.76
N VAL A 111 0.63 0.03 1.79
CA VAL A 111 0.88 0.62 0.48
C VAL A 111 0.17 1.97 0.46
N LEU A 112 0.95 3.04 0.38
CA LEU A 112 0.44 4.41 0.46
C LEU A 112 0.46 5.07 -0.91
N ASP A 113 -0.56 5.89 -1.20
CA ASP A 113 -0.60 6.74 -2.38
C ASP A 113 0.16 8.06 -2.20
N ASP A 114 0.04 8.98 -3.16
CA ASP A 114 0.67 10.30 -3.12
C ASP A 114 0.29 11.11 -1.87
N ASP A 115 -0.94 10.95 -1.40
CA ASP A 115 -1.49 11.66 -0.25
C ASP A 115 -1.27 10.91 1.07
N ARG A 116 -0.49 9.81 1.02
CA ARG A 116 -0.24 8.90 2.14
C ARG A 116 -1.51 8.20 2.66
N SER A 117 -2.52 8.09 1.81
CA SER A 117 -3.69 7.25 2.07
C SER A 117 -3.34 5.79 1.80
N VAL A 118 -3.88 4.89 2.63
CA VAL A 118 -3.60 3.45 2.52
C VAL A 118 -4.42 2.85 1.38
N LEU A 119 -3.73 2.36 0.35
CA LEU A 119 -4.35 1.62 -0.77
C LEU A 119 -4.53 0.14 -0.44
N GLU A 120 -3.61 -0.42 0.31
CA GLU A 120 -3.57 -1.83 0.70
C GLU A 120 -2.76 -1.99 1.98
N SER A 121 -3.08 -3.02 2.77
CA SER A 121 -2.34 -3.36 3.97
C SER A 121 -2.24 -4.88 4.07
N LYS A 122 -1.03 -5.40 4.26
CA LYS A 122 -0.76 -6.84 4.39
C LYS A 122 0.14 -7.10 5.58
N SER A 123 -0.06 -8.24 6.21
CA SER A 123 0.73 -8.62 7.38
C SER A 123 1.34 -10.01 7.21
N PHE A 124 2.47 -10.24 7.88
CA PHE A 124 3.08 -11.54 8.04
C PHE A 124 3.51 -11.74 9.49
N GLU A 125 3.66 -13.00 9.87
CA GLU A 125 4.17 -13.37 11.19
C GLU A 125 5.62 -13.79 11.09
N TYR A 126 6.47 -13.16 11.90
CA TYR A 126 7.86 -13.55 12.10
C TYR A 126 7.95 -14.35 13.40
N GLN A 127 8.30 -15.60 13.28
CA GLN A 127 8.26 -16.57 14.40
C GLN A 127 9.65 -16.97 14.88
#